data_d6f9890ee44a8198e7684e04405b2f86
#
_entry.id   d6f9890ee44a8198e7684e04405b2f86
#
_cell.length_a   1.000
_cell.length_b   1.000
_cell.length_c   1.000
_cell.angle_alpha   90.00
_cell.angle_beta   90.00
_cell.angle_gamma   90.00
#
_symmetry.space_group_name_H-M   'P 1'
#
loop_
_entity.id
_entity.type
_entity.pdbx_description
1 polymer ?
#
loop_
_entity_poly.entity_id
_entity_poly.type
_entity_poly.pdbx_seq_one_letter_code
_entity_poly.pdbx_strand_id
1 'polypeptide(L)'
;MNKREVCALIQEIGIVPAIRVCSAEDAHFAAESVSHGGVPIVEITMTVEGAIDLISHLVRYHPKMLVGAGTLLDTEMARKCVDAGASFLTSPGFDLAIIEFAAKANIAVLGGALTPTEVLSAWRAGSDFVKVFPCAQVGGDSYIKALKAPFPQIPLIAGGGVNQQTAANFIFAGATAIGVGSELIPTEAIERRQSARIKELAQRFVGFVKDARARLEARKPRRVVKKSDGLEKCEEK
;
A
#
# COMPACT_ATOMS: atom_id res chain seq x y z
N MET A 1 6.49 -8.71 -13.25
CA MET A 1 5.58 -9.29 -12.21
C MET A 1 4.15 -9.25 -12.74
N ASN A 2 3.37 -10.31 -12.51
CA ASN A 2 1.94 -10.27 -12.81
C ASN A 2 1.15 -9.57 -11.68
N LYS A 3 -0.12 -9.22 -11.92
CA LYS A 3 -0.98 -8.52 -10.95
C LYS A 3 -1.03 -9.18 -9.57
N ARG A 4 -1.10 -10.52 -9.52
CA ARG A 4 -1.17 -11.27 -8.27
C ARG A 4 0.13 -11.14 -7.46
N GLU A 5 1.26 -11.18 -8.12
CA GLU A 5 2.59 -11.00 -7.49
C GLU A 5 2.76 -9.58 -6.96
N VAL A 6 2.26 -8.57 -7.71
CA VAL A 6 2.23 -7.17 -7.26
C VAL A 6 1.41 -7.02 -5.98
N CYS A 7 0.19 -7.54 -5.97
CA CYS A 7 -0.67 -7.49 -4.77
C CYS A 7 -0.05 -8.24 -3.59
N ALA A 8 0.57 -9.40 -3.83
CA ALA A 8 1.24 -10.16 -2.79
C ALA A 8 2.42 -9.39 -2.18
N LEU A 9 3.24 -8.73 -3.00
CA LEU A 9 4.36 -7.93 -2.52
C LEU A 9 3.89 -6.70 -1.73
N ILE A 10 2.85 -5.99 -2.21
CA ILE A 10 2.25 -4.87 -1.45
C ILE A 10 1.75 -5.36 -0.09
N GLN A 11 1.09 -6.51 -0.07
CA GLN A 11 0.58 -7.10 1.17
C GLN A 11 1.70 -7.56 2.09
N GLU A 12 2.77 -8.15 1.56
CA GLU A 12 3.94 -8.61 2.31
C GLU A 12 4.69 -7.45 2.97
N ILE A 13 5.09 -6.47 2.18
CA ILE A 13 5.83 -5.29 2.67
C ILE A 13 4.97 -4.44 3.60
N GLY A 14 3.70 -4.21 3.25
CA GLY A 14 2.74 -3.46 4.04
C GLY A 14 3.00 -1.95 4.09
N ILE A 15 3.82 -1.44 3.18
CA ILE A 15 4.15 -0.02 3.06
C ILE A 15 4.15 0.35 1.58
N VAL A 16 3.44 1.43 1.24
CA VAL A 16 3.43 2.06 -0.08
C VAL A 16 3.93 3.49 0.09
N PRO A 17 5.22 3.75 -0.17
CA PRO A 17 5.78 5.10 -0.14
C PRO A 17 5.21 5.94 -1.28
N ALA A 18 4.56 7.07 -0.96
CA ALA A 18 4.07 8.02 -1.94
C ALA A 18 5.10 9.15 -2.12
N ILE A 19 5.80 9.13 -3.25
CA ILE A 19 6.83 10.11 -3.60
C ILE A 19 6.16 11.33 -4.20
N ARG A 20 6.17 12.42 -3.43
CA ARG A 20 5.59 13.70 -3.79
C ARG A 20 6.62 14.80 -3.56
N VAL A 21 7.40 15.07 -4.59
CA VAL A 21 8.47 16.06 -4.62
C VAL A 21 8.36 16.89 -5.91
N CYS A 22 9.16 17.94 -6.07
CA CYS A 22 8.99 18.88 -7.19
C CYS A 22 9.55 18.36 -8.52
N SER A 23 10.63 17.57 -8.50
CA SER A 23 11.33 17.16 -9.71
C SER A 23 11.48 15.65 -9.85
N ALA A 24 11.67 15.17 -11.09
CA ALA A 24 11.99 13.76 -11.37
C ALA A 24 13.32 13.34 -10.74
N GLU A 25 14.32 14.24 -10.67
CA GLU A 25 15.61 13.96 -10.03
C GLU A 25 15.44 13.70 -8.53
N ASP A 26 14.69 14.54 -7.83
CA ASP A 26 14.38 14.36 -6.42
C ASP A 26 13.57 13.08 -6.16
N ALA A 27 12.63 12.78 -7.06
CA ALA A 27 11.82 11.58 -6.95
C ALA A 27 12.65 10.31 -7.21
N HIS A 28 13.58 10.34 -8.14
CA HIS A 28 14.55 9.25 -8.36
C HIS A 28 15.41 9.02 -7.12
N PHE A 29 16.00 10.09 -6.57
CA PHE A 29 16.80 10.03 -5.35
C PHE A 29 16.01 9.45 -4.17
N ALA A 30 14.75 9.88 -3.99
CA ALA A 30 13.87 9.36 -2.96
C ALA A 30 13.58 7.87 -3.17
N ALA A 31 13.26 7.45 -4.41
CA ALA A 31 12.95 6.07 -4.75
C ALA A 31 14.11 5.12 -4.42
N GLU A 32 15.33 5.47 -4.83
CA GLU A 32 16.53 4.68 -4.50
C GLU A 32 16.78 4.62 -3.00
N SER A 33 16.68 5.76 -2.30
CA SER A 33 16.92 5.84 -0.86
C SER A 33 15.94 4.96 -0.07
N VAL A 34 14.66 4.98 -0.44
CA VAL A 34 13.60 4.15 0.15
C VAL A 34 13.84 2.66 -0.13
N SER A 35 14.20 2.33 -1.37
CA SER A 35 14.49 0.94 -1.78
C SER A 35 15.68 0.38 -1.01
N HIS A 36 16.75 1.15 -0.84
CA HIS A 36 17.90 0.79 0.00
C HIS A 36 17.56 0.63 1.48
N GLY A 37 16.44 1.21 1.92
CA GLY A 37 15.88 1.03 3.27
C GLY A 37 15.03 -0.24 3.44
N GLY A 38 14.92 -1.08 2.41
CA GLY A 38 14.20 -2.35 2.45
C GLY A 38 12.72 -2.26 2.05
N VAL A 39 12.31 -1.16 1.39
CA VAL A 39 10.98 -1.02 0.80
C VAL A 39 11.11 -0.97 -0.73
N PRO A 40 11.04 -2.12 -1.42
CA PRO A 40 11.20 -2.18 -2.88
C PRO A 40 9.92 -1.77 -3.63
N ILE A 41 9.10 -0.93 -3.05
CA ILE A 41 7.84 -0.42 -3.61
C ILE A 41 7.89 1.10 -3.58
N VAL A 42 7.49 1.75 -4.67
CA VAL A 42 7.34 3.21 -4.73
C VAL A 42 6.12 3.60 -5.55
N GLU A 43 5.36 4.56 -5.06
CA GLU A 43 4.28 5.24 -5.78
C GLU A 43 4.80 6.60 -6.26
N ILE A 44 5.05 6.77 -7.55
CA ILE A 44 5.38 8.07 -8.14
C ILE A 44 4.08 8.83 -8.35
N THR A 45 3.91 9.96 -7.67
CA THR A 45 2.68 10.74 -7.81
C THR A 45 2.74 11.64 -9.06
N MET A 46 1.61 11.79 -9.76
CA MET A 46 1.51 12.64 -10.96
C MET A 46 1.65 14.15 -10.68
N THR A 47 1.92 14.50 -9.42
CA THR A 47 2.33 15.86 -9.03
C THR A 47 3.83 16.12 -9.23
N VAL A 48 4.62 15.08 -9.51
CA VAL A 48 6.05 15.20 -9.83
C VAL A 48 6.21 15.60 -11.29
N GLU A 49 6.97 16.65 -11.55
CA GLU A 49 7.32 17.03 -12.91
C GLU A 49 8.16 15.94 -13.58
N GLY A 50 7.77 15.49 -14.77
CA GLY A 50 8.43 14.39 -15.48
C GLY A 50 8.14 12.99 -14.90
N ALA A 51 7.06 12.82 -14.12
CA ALA A 51 6.72 11.55 -13.47
C ALA A 51 6.63 10.35 -14.42
N ILE A 52 6.07 10.51 -15.63
CA ILE A 52 5.88 9.42 -16.59
C ILE A 52 7.24 8.90 -17.10
N ASP A 53 8.13 9.81 -17.47
CA ASP A 53 9.48 9.46 -17.93
C ASP A 53 10.29 8.82 -16.80
N LEU A 54 10.13 9.31 -15.57
CA LEU A 54 10.74 8.72 -14.40
C LEU A 54 10.22 7.29 -14.13
N ILE A 55 8.93 7.02 -14.26
CA ILE A 55 8.37 5.66 -14.14
C ILE A 55 9.06 4.74 -15.15
N SER A 56 9.13 5.14 -16.44
CA SER A 56 9.81 4.37 -17.49
C SER A 56 11.27 4.11 -17.15
N HIS A 57 11.97 5.11 -16.64
CA HIS A 57 13.37 5.01 -16.22
C HIS A 57 13.53 4.00 -15.07
N LEU A 58 12.75 4.15 -14.00
CA LEU A 58 12.83 3.26 -12.83
C LEU A 58 12.51 1.81 -13.18
N VAL A 59 11.46 1.58 -13.98
CA VAL A 59 11.09 0.23 -14.42
C VAL A 59 12.22 -0.43 -15.23
N ARG A 60 12.87 0.34 -16.09
CA ARG A 60 13.95 -0.17 -16.94
C ARG A 60 15.25 -0.46 -16.20
N TYR A 61 15.65 0.43 -15.30
CA TYR A 61 16.97 0.40 -14.68
C TYR A 61 16.99 -0.13 -13.26
N HIS A 62 15.82 -0.25 -12.62
CA HIS A 62 15.67 -0.80 -11.26
C HIS A 62 14.69 -1.99 -11.22
N PRO A 63 15.01 -3.12 -11.89
CA PRO A 63 14.06 -4.23 -12.08
C PRO A 63 13.60 -4.92 -10.79
N LYS A 64 14.26 -4.65 -9.66
CA LYS A 64 13.85 -5.13 -8.33
C LYS A 64 12.87 -4.20 -7.62
N MET A 65 12.61 -3.02 -8.18
CA MET A 65 11.71 -2.03 -7.62
C MET A 65 10.31 -2.18 -8.24
N LEU A 66 9.30 -2.31 -7.42
CA LEU A 66 7.90 -2.26 -7.83
C LEU A 66 7.50 -0.79 -7.93
N VAL A 67 7.36 -0.31 -9.16
CA VAL A 67 7.00 1.09 -9.44
C VAL A 67 5.53 1.19 -9.78
N GLY A 68 4.80 2.05 -9.07
CA GLY A 68 3.41 2.40 -9.35
C GLY A 68 3.22 3.89 -9.58
N ALA A 69 2.06 4.25 -10.08
CA ALA A 69 1.65 5.61 -10.34
C ALA A 69 0.52 6.03 -9.38
N GLY A 70 0.64 7.21 -8.78
CA GLY A 70 -0.37 7.72 -7.85
C GLY A 70 -0.86 9.13 -8.15
N THR A 71 -1.90 9.52 -7.42
CA THR A 71 -2.61 10.79 -7.63
C THR A 71 -3.21 10.87 -9.05
N LEU A 72 -3.74 9.72 -9.52
CA LEU A 72 -4.42 9.64 -10.81
C LEU A 72 -5.82 10.23 -10.69
N LEU A 73 -6.18 11.11 -11.63
CA LEU A 73 -7.44 11.84 -11.65
C LEU A 73 -8.31 11.50 -12.87
N ASP A 74 -7.77 10.76 -13.85
CA ASP A 74 -8.49 10.31 -15.04
C ASP A 74 -7.85 9.08 -15.67
N THR A 75 -8.56 8.45 -16.60
CA THR A 75 -8.12 7.25 -17.31
C THR A 75 -7.04 7.51 -18.35
N GLU A 76 -6.93 8.71 -18.90
CA GLU A 76 -5.88 9.05 -19.86
C GLU A 76 -4.52 9.06 -19.17
N MET A 77 -4.45 9.71 -18.02
CA MET A 77 -3.26 9.70 -17.17
C MET A 77 -2.90 8.29 -16.71
N ALA A 78 -3.92 7.50 -16.28
CA ALA A 78 -3.72 6.10 -15.91
C ALA A 78 -3.11 5.26 -17.06
N ARG A 79 -3.61 5.44 -18.30
CA ARG A 79 -3.08 4.77 -19.50
C ARG A 79 -1.62 5.12 -19.74
N LYS A 80 -1.28 6.43 -19.74
CA LYS A 80 0.12 6.88 -19.93
C LYS A 80 1.07 6.26 -18.91
N CYS A 81 0.62 6.13 -17.65
CA CYS A 81 1.41 5.48 -16.60
C CYS A 81 1.59 3.97 -16.83
N VAL A 82 0.55 3.27 -17.30
CA VAL A 82 0.65 1.84 -17.65
C VAL A 82 1.58 1.64 -18.85
N ASP A 83 1.46 2.48 -19.88
CA ASP A 83 2.34 2.46 -21.06
C ASP A 83 3.81 2.73 -20.69
N ALA A 84 4.05 3.53 -19.64
CA ALA A 84 5.36 3.77 -19.05
C ALA A 84 5.88 2.59 -18.18
N GLY A 85 5.04 1.58 -17.92
CA GLY A 85 5.40 0.37 -17.19
C GLY A 85 5.00 0.35 -15.72
N ALA A 86 4.14 1.27 -15.26
CA ALA A 86 3.61 1.23 -13.90
C ALA A 86 2.92 -0.10 -13.61
N SER A 87 3.30 -0.74 -12.51
CA SER A 87 2.80 -2.06 -12.10
C SER A 87 1.54 -1.98 -11.24
N PHE A 88 1.27 -0.82 -10.64
CA PHE A 88 0.02 -0.54 -9.93
C PHE A 88 -0.39 0.93 -10.06
N LEU A 89 -1.68 1.18 -9.88
CA LEU A 89 -2.29 2.49 -10.00
C LEU A 89 -2.96 2.89 -8.68
N THR A 90 -2.91 4.19 -8.33
CA THR A 90 -3.56 4.72 -7.13
C THR A 90 -4.30 6.02 -7.43
N SER A 91 -5.57 6.10 -7.06
CA SER A 91 -6.35 7.34 -7.08
C SER A 91 -6.50 7.91 -5.66
N PRO A 92 -6.60 9.24 -5.49
CA PRO A 92 -6.82 9.85 -4.18
C PRO A 92 -8.25 9.69 -3.67
N GLY A 93 -9.22 9.53 -4.56
CA GLY A 93 -10.64 9.33 -4.29
C GLY A 93 -11.22 8.22 -5.16
N PHE A 94 -12.50 7.94 -4.97
CA PHE A 94 -13.21 6.95 -5.77
C PHE A 94 -13.40 7.43 -7.21
N ASP A 95 -12.85 6.67 -8.14
CA ASP A 95 -13.06 6.86 -9.58
C ASP A 95 -13.33 5.52 -10.24
N LEU A 96 -14.57 5.31 -10.68
CA LEU A 96 -15.01 4.06 -11.29
C LEU A 96 -14.25 3.78 -12.59
N ALA A 97 -14.02 4.81 -13.41
CA ALA A 97 -13.41 4.64 -14.72
C ALA A 97 -11.93 4.21 -14.62
N ILE A 98 -11.17 4.76 -13.66
CA ILE A 98 -9.80 4.34 -13.39
C ILE A 98 -9.76 2.88 -12.90
N ILE A 99 -10.67 2.50 -11.99
CA ILE A 99 -10.71 1.13 -11.45
C ILE A 99 -11.06 0.12 -12.55
N GLU A 100 -12.08 0.41 -13.36
CA GLU A 100 -12.46 -0.46 -14.49
C GLU A 100 -11.36 -0.55 -15.56
N PHE A 101 -10.69 0.56 -15.85
CA PHE A 101 -9.54 0.57 -16.75
C PHE A 101 -8.44 -0.35 -16.24
N ALA A 102 -8.04 -0.22 -14.98
CA ALA A 102 -7.00 -1.04 -14.37
C ALA A 102 -7.39 -2.54 -14.35
N ALA A 103 -8.65 -2.84 -14.04
CA ALA A 103 -9.17 -4.21 -14.06
C ALA A 103 -9.10 -4.83 -15.46
N LYS A 104 -9.52 -4.09 -16.50
CA LYS A 104 -9.43 -4.51 -17.91
C LYS A 104 -7.99 -4.69 -18.39
N ALA A 105 -7.08 -3.83 -17.94
CA ALA A 105 -5.65 -3.90 -18.25
C ALA A 105 -4.90 -4.96 -17.42
N ASN A 106 -5.57 -5.62 -16.48
CA ASN A 106 -4.98 -6.56 -15.52
C ASN A 106 -3.84 -5.95 -14.69
N ILE A 107 -3.98 -4.68 -14.31
CA ILE A 107 -3.06 -3.92 -13.46
C ILE A 107 -3.64 -3.83 -12.06
N ALA A 108 -2.78 -3.92 -11.02
CA ALA A 108 -3.21 -3.76 -9.64
C ALA A 108 -3.70 -2.32 -9.39
N VAL A 109 -4.82 -2.16 -8.68
CA VAL A 109 -5.38 -0.84 -8.39
C VAL A 109 -5.70 -0.66 -6.90
N LEU A 110 -5.22 0.46 -6.36
CA LEU A 110 -5.46 0.95 -5.01
C LEU A 110 -6.46 2.10 -5.11
N GLY A 111 -7.74 1.77 -5.24
CA GLY A 111 -8.82 2.76 -5.42
C GLY A 111 -9.02 3.60 -4.18
N GLY A 112 -9.02 4.93 -4.33
CA GLY A 112 -9.24 5.86 -3.24
C GLY A 112 -10.67 5.83 -2.71
N ALA A 113 -10.83 6.06 -1.41
CA ALA A 113 -12.13 6.18 -0.75
C ALA A 113 -11.95 6.91 0.59
N LEU A 114 -13.01 7.53 1.09
CA LEU A 114 -13.02 8.07 2.44
C LEU A 114 -14.20 7.52 3.26
N THR A 115 -15.38 7.45 2.68
CA THR A 115 -16.61 7.00 3.37
C THR A 115 -16.86 5.49 3.22
N PRO A 116 -17.68 4.88 4.10
CA PRO A 116 -18.07 3.46 3.94
C PRO A 116 -18.69 3.14 2.59
N THR A 117 -19.49 4.07 2.02
CA THR A 117 -20.10 3.92 0.70
C THR A 117 -19.04 3.86 -0.40
N GLU A 118 -18.06 4.76 -0.37
CA GLU A 118 -16.96 4.77 -1.33
C GLU A 118 -16.07 3.54 -1.21
N VAL A 119 -15.76 3.10 0.02
CA VAL A 119 -15.01 1.85 0.27
C VAL A 119 -15.70 0.65 -0.37
N LEU A 120 -17.01 0.52 -0.15
CA LEU A 120 -17.78 -0.57 -0.74
C LEU A 120 -17.88 -0.45 -2.25
N SER A 121 -18.04 0.76 -2.78
CA SER A 121 -18.11 1.02 -4.21
C SER A 121 -16.79 0.71 -4.91
N ALA A 122 -15.66 1.17 -4.36
CA ALA A 122 -14.33 0.87 -4.88
C ALA A 122 -14.04 -0.64 -4.89
N TRP A 123 -14.39 -1.34 -3.81
CA TRP A 123 -14.25 -2.79 -3.73
C TRP A 123 -15.09 -3.53 -4.78
N ARG A 124 -16.38 -3.14 -4.91
CA ARG A 124 -17.29 -3.75 -5.91
C ARG A 124 -16.90 -3.46 -7.35
N ALA A 125 -16.27 -2.32 -7.60
CA ALA A 125 -15.74 -1.95 -8.90
C ALA A 125 -14.49 -2.78 -9.30
N GLY A 126 -13.88 -3.52 -8.36
CA GLY A 126 -12.75 -4.41 -8.63
C GLY A 126 -11.39 -3.87 -8.15
N SER A 127 -11.36 -2.92 -7.22
CA SER A 127 -10.12 -2.53 -6.55
C SER A 127 -9.47 -3.70 -5.85
N ASP A 128 -8.16 -3.87 -6.03
CA ASP A 128 -7.39 -4.90 -5.33
C ASP A 128 -7.14 -4.52 -3.86
N PHE A 129 -6.99 -3.22 -3.61
CA PHE A 129 -6.95 -2.60 -2.29
C PHE A 129 -7.80 -1.33 -2.33
N VAL A 130 -8.34 -0.93 -1.18
CA VAL A 130 -9.01 0.36 -1.04
C VAL A 130 -8.16 1.28 -0.17
N LYS A 131 -7.70 2.38 -0.75
CA LYS A 131 -6.90 3.41 -0.07
C LYS A 131 -7.82 4.39 0.63
N VAL A 132 -7.87 4.32 1.96
CA VAL A 132 -8.60 5.30 2.78
C VAL A 132 -7.76 6.57 2.91
N PHE A 133 -8.23 7.68 2.31
CA PHE A 133 -7.48 8.92 2.23
C PHE A 133 -8.42 10.15 2.24
N PRO A 134 -8.06 11.23 2.99
CA PRO A 134 -6.99 11.32 4.00
C PRO A 134 -7.45 10.76 5.36
N CYS A 135 -6.77 9.74 5.88
CA CYS A 135 -7.25 8.93 6.99
C CYS A 135 -7.16 9.63 8.36
N ALA A 136 -6.07 10.36 8.63
CA ALA A 136 -5.86 11.00 9.94
C ALA A 136 -6.93 12.05 10.27
N GLN A 137 -7.42 12.77 9.26
CA GLN A 137 -8.41 13.85 9.41
C GLN A 137 -9.80 13.34 9.83
N VAL A 138 -10.07 12.04 9.67
CA VAL A 138 -11.38 11.43 10.00
C VAL A 138 -11.31 10.45 11.17
N GLY A 139 -10.22 10.49 11.95
CA GLY A 139 -10.07 9.69 13.16
C GLY A 139 -8.96 8.64 13.14
N GLY A 140 -8.16 8.60 12.08
CA GLY A 140 -6.95 7.78 12.01
C GLY A 140 -7.22 6.28 12.11
N ASP A 141 -6.52 5.61 12.99
CA ASP A 141 -6.63 4.17 13.21
C ASP A 141 -7.99 3.74 13.75
N SER A 142 -8.65 4.57 14.57
CA SER A 142 -10.00 4.28 15.04
C SER A 142 -11.02 4.23 13.89
N TYR A 143 -10.83 5.08 12.87
CA TYR A 143 -11.67 5.06 11.68
C TYR A 143 -11.43 3.80 10.82
N ILE A 144 -10.17 3.39 10.64
CA ILE A 144 -9.86 2.12 9.96
C ILE A 144 -10.51 0.95 10.69
N LYS A 145 -10.43 0.92 12.03
CA LYS A 145 -11.09 -0.12 12.85
C LYS A 145 -12.60 -0.13 12.66
N ALA A 146 -13.24 1.04 12.61
CA ALA A 146 -14.66 1.16 12.37
C ALA A 146 -15.07 0.64 10.97
N LEU A 147 -14.28 0.94 9.93
CA LEU A 147 -14.50 0.41 8.58
C LEU A 147 -14.28 -1.11 8.50
N LYS A 148 -13.29 -1.65 9.22
CA LYS A 148 -13.00 -3.09 9.21
C LYS A 148 -14.08 -3.93 9.89
N ALA A 149 -14.90 -3.35 10.77
CA ALA A 149 -15.99 -4.08 11.42
C ALA A 149 -17.04 -4.61 10.42
N PRO A 150 -17.65 -3.79 9.55
CA PRO A 150 -18.56 -4.26 8.51
C PRO A 150 -17.85 -4.83 7.26
N PHE A 151 -16.58 -4.51 7.03
CA PHE A 151 -15.84 -4.89 5.83
C PHE A 151 -14.55 -5.69 6.14
N PRO A 152 -14.63 -6.80 6.90
CA PRO A 152 -13.43 -7.54 7.32
C PRO A 152 -12.63 -8.11 6.14
N GLN A 153 -13.28 -8.39 5.01
CA GLN A 153 -12.68 -8.95 3.80
C GLN A 153 -11.99 -7.91 2.91
N ILE A 154 -12.33 -6.60 3.02
CA ILE A 154 -11.76 -5.57 2.15
C ILE A 154 -10.34 -5.22 2.62
N PRO A 155 -9.31 -5.39 1.77
CA PRO A 155 -7.96 -4.99 2.11
C PRO A 155 -7.82 -3.46 2.06
N LEU A 156 -7.69 -2.82 3.23
CA LEU A 156 -7.57 -1.37 3.36
C LEU A 156 -6.11 -0.95 3.41
N ILE A 157 -5.78 0.15 2.72
CA ILE A 157 -4.51 0.88 2.86
C ILE A 157 -4.82 2.21 3.54
N ALA A 158 -4.23 2.46 4.70
CA ALA A 158 -4.39 3.74 5.39
C ALA A 158 -3.39 4.76 4.82
N GLY A 159 -3.88 5.88 4.28
CA GLY A 159 -3.06 6.95 3.71
C GLY A 159 -3.47 8.33 4.23
N GLY A 160 -2.50 9.26 4.27
CA GLY A 160 -2.71 10.61 4.78
C GLY A 160 -2.62 10.70 6.30
N GLY A 161 -1.52 11.29 6.78
CA GLY A 161 -1.24 11.49 8.21
C GLY A 161 -0.66 10.27 8.92
N VAL A 162 -0.17 9.28 8.19
CA VAL A 162 0.61 8.17 8.76
C VAL A 162 2.00 8.65 9.11
N ASN A 163 2.42 8.46 10.36
CA ASN A 163 3.72 8.84 10.88
C ASN A 163 4.31 7.72 11.76
N GLN A 164 5.50 7.93 12.33
CA GLN A 164 6.19 6.93 13.14
C GLN A 164 5.41 6.51 14.40
N GLN A 165 4.61 7.41 14.98
CA GLN A 165 3.79 7.15 16.17
C GLN A 165 2.52 6.36 15.84
N THR A 166 1.98 6.54 14.63
CA THR A 166 0.68 5.97 14.25
C THR A 166 0.76 4.75 13.36
N ALA A 167 1.90 4.50 12.71
CA ALA A 167 2.08 3.42 11.73
C ALA A 167 1.64 2.04 12.25
N ALA A 168 2.12 1.66 13.45
CA ALA A 168 1.75 0.39 14.08
C ALA A 168 0.24 0.32 14.41
N ASN A 169 -0.37 1.45 14.85
CA ASN A 169 -1.77 1.51 15.23
C ASN A 169 -2.68 1.25 14.02
N PHE A 170 -2.34 1.77 12.85
CA PHE A 170 -3.08 1.48 11.62
C PHE A 170 -3.09 -0.03 11.28
N ILE A 171 -1.95 -0.71 11.46
CA ILE A 171 -1.86 -2.16 11.25
C ILE A 171 -2.69 -2.89 12.31
N PHE A 172 -2.62 -2.48 13.60
CA PHE A 172 -3.47 -3.04 14.66
C PHE A 172 -4.96 -2.83 14.42
N ALA A 173 -5.34 -1.73 13.79
CA ALA A 173 -6.72 -1.44 13.39
C ALA A 173 -7.23 -2.31 12.23
N GLY A 174 -6.35 -3.07 11.58
CA GLY A 174 -6.68 -3.97 10.48
C GLY A 174 -6.35 -3.44 9.08
N ALA A 175 -5.58 -2.36 8.96
CA ALA A 175 -5.03 -1.97 7.67
C ALA A 175 -4.07 -3.05 7.15
N THR A 176 -4.20 -3.37 5.87
CA THR A 176 -3.32 -4.33 5.18
C THR A 176 -1.94 -3.73 4.92
N ALA A 177 -1.93 -2.44 4.59
CA ALA A 177 -0.73 -1.65 4.37
C ALA A 177 -0.96 -0.19 4.77
N ILE A 178 0.13 0.56 4.85
CA ILE A 178 0.13 2.00 5.10
C ILE A 178 0.72 2.75 3.91
N GLY A 179 0.09 3.86 3.52
CA GLY A 179 0.61 4.82 2.55
C GLY A 179 1.34 5.95 3.27
N VAL A 180 2.63 6.11 3.04
CA VAL A 180 3.46 7.08 3.76
C VAL A 180 4.13 8.04 2.77
N GLY A 181 3.98 9.34 3.01
CA GLY A 181 4.59 10.40 2.21
C GLY A 181 5.75 11.08 2.94
N SER A 182 5.57 12.35 3.30
CA SER A 182 6.59 13.25 3.88
C SER A 182 7.23 12.74 5.18
N GLU A 183 6.54 11.93 5.95
CA GLU A 183 7.09 11.32 7.17
C GLU A 183 8.19 10.29 6.87
N LEU A 184 8.17 9.67 5.70
CA LEU A 184 9.20 8.76 5.20
C LEU A 184 10.21 9.49 4.32
N ILE A 185 9.74 10.50 3.57
CA ILE A 185 10.53 11.26 2.59
C ILE A 185 10.43 12.75 2.95
N PRO A 186 11.13 13.19 4.02
CA PRO A 186 11.08 14.58 4.45
C PRO A 186 11.71 15.52 3.40
N THR A 187 11.06 16.64 3.13
CA THR A 187 11.52 17.65 2.16
C THR A 187 12.98 18.07 2.46
N GLU A 188 13.31 18.33 3.72
CA GLU A 188 14.66 18.67 4.12
C GLU A 188 15.70 17.59 3.76
N ALA A 189 15.33 16.30 3.86
CA ALA A 189 16.22 15.20 3.51
C ALA A 189 16.46 15.11 1.99
N ILE A 190 15.47 15.51 1.17
CA ILE A 190 15.60 15.62 -0.28
C ILE A 190 16.53 16.80 -0.63
N GLU A 191 16.23 18.00 -0.13
CA GLU A 191 17.01 19.22 -0.39
C GLU A 191 18.49 19.06 -0.03
N ARG A 192 18.77 18.37 1.08
CA ARG A 192 20.14 18.11 1.56
C ARG A 192 20.74 16.81 1.08
N ARG A 193 20.10 16.08 0.18
CA ARG A 193 20.56 14.78 -0.34
C ARG A 193 20.94 13.77 0.76
N GLN A 194 20.15 13.72 1.83
CA GLN A 194 20.38 12.84 2.99
C GLN A 194 19.80 11.44 2.76
N SER A 195 20.36 10.67 1.83
CA SER A 195 19.90 9.29 1.53
C SER A 195 19.94 8.39 2.78
N ALA A 196 20.94 8.51 3.62
CA ALA A 196 21.05 7.73 4.86
C ALA A 196 19.85 7.96 5.81
N ARG A 197 19.33 9.18 5.90
CA ARG A 197 18.16 9.52 6.72
C ARG A 197 16.88 8.88 6.16
N ILE A 198 16.66 8.96 4.85
CA ILE A 198 15.48 8.33 4.20
C ILE A 198 15.56 6.82 4.35
N LYS A 199 16.73 6.23 4.14
CA LYS A 199 16.97 4.80 4.36
C LYS A 199 16.64 4.39 5.79
N GLU A 200 17.12 5.12 6.79
CA GLU A 200 16.83 4.83 8.20
C GLU A 200 15.33 4.92 8.50
N LEU A 201 14.65 5.95 8.01
CA LEU A 201 13.19 6.09 8.15
C LEU A 201 12.45 4.90 7.53
N ALA A 202 12.83 4.48 6.32
CA ALA A 202 12.25 3.30 5.67
C ALA A 202 12.42 2.03 6.53
N GLN A 203 13.62 1.80 7.08
CA GLN A 203 13.90 0.69 7.99
C GLN A 203 13.02 0.74 9.25
N ARG A 204 12.83 1.91 9.83
CA ARG A 204 11.95 2.09 11.01
C ARG A 204 10.50 1.75 10.67
N PHE A 205 9.96 2.25 9.54
CA PHE A 205 8.60 1.91 9.12
C PHE A 205 8.44 0.41 8.85
N VAL A 206 9.42 -0.25 8.24
CA VAL A 206 9.44 -1.72 8.08
C VAL A 206 9.38 -2.41 9.44
N GLY A 207 10.15 -1.93 10.41
CA GLY A 207 10.12 -2.43 11.80
C GLY A 207 8.74 -2.31 12.42
N PHE A 208 8.09 -1.13 12.35
CA PHE A 208 6.76 -0.90 12.92
C PHE A 208 5.70 -1.84 12.33
N VAL A 209 5.71 -2.06 11.00
CA VAL A 209 4.77 -2.96 10.34
C VAL A 209 5.02 -4.42 10.76
N LYS A 210 6.28 -4.88 10.75
CA LYS A 210 6.66 -6.24 11.15
C LYS A 210 6.29 -6.53 12.60
N ASP A 211 6.65 -5.63 13.52
CA ASP A 211 6.36 -5.79 14.95
C ASP A 211 4.86 -5.80 15.23
N ALA A 212 4.09 -4.92 14.58
CA ALA A 212 2.66 -4.88 14.72
C ALA A 212 2.01 -6.20 14.25
N ARG A 213 2.43 -6.73 13.11
CA ARG A 213 1.94 -8.01 12.58
C ARG A 213 2.32 -9.18 13.47
N ALA A 214 3.56 -9.25 13.95
CA ALA A 214 4.00 -10.30 14.87
C ALA A 214 3.16 -10.32 16.16
N ARG A 215 2.84 -9.13 16.73
CA ARG A 215 1.96 -9.03 17.90
C ARG A 215 0.52 -9.43 17.59
N LEU A 216 0.00 -9.15 16.41
CA LEU A 216 -1.33 -9.61 15.99
C LEU A 216 -1.38 -11.14 15.86
N GLU A 217 -0.37 -11.76 15.25
CA GLU A 217 -0.27 -13.23 15.17
C GLU A 217 -0.18 -13.88 16.55
N ALA A 218 0.61 -13.31 17.46
CA ALA A 218 0.74 -13.82 18.83
C ALA A 218 -0.56 -13.75 19.65
N ARG A 219 -1.49 -12.85 19.29
CA ARG A 219 -2.80 -12.69 19.94
C ARG A 219 -3.88 -13.63 19.40
N LYS A 220 -3.65 -14.28 18.26
CA LYS A 220 -4.61 -15.27 17.73
C LYS A 220 -4.66 -16.48 18.66
N PRO A 221 -5.86 -16.94 19.10
CA PRO A 221 -5.96 -18.13 19.93
C PRO A 221 -5.35 -19.30 19.15
N ARG A 222 -4.44 -20.07 19.80
CA ARG A 222 -3.92 -21.29 19.22
C ARG A 222 -5.11 -22.18 18.86
N ARG A 223 -5.26 -22.52 17.58
CA ARG A 223 -6.23 -23.52 17.15
C ARG A 223 -5.89 -24.82 17.88
N VAL A 224 -6.69 -25.16 18.88
CA VAL A 224 -6.65 -26.49 19.48
C VAL A 224 -7.14 -27.46 18.42
N VAL A 225 -6.21 -28.19 17.82
CA VAL A 225 -6.56 -29.33 16.99
C VAL A 225 -7.15 -30.36 17.96
N LYS A 226 -8.48 -30.45 18.02
CA LYS A 226 -9.12 -31.61 18.66
C LYS A 226 -8.66 -32.83 17.89
N LYS A 227 -7.77 -33.66 18.51
CA LYS A 227 -7.60 -35.02 18.06
C LYS A 227 -8.96 -35.67 18.17
N SER A 228 -9.48 -36.16 17.05
CA SER A 228 -10.63 -37.04 17.02
C SER A 228 -10.18 -38.36 17.68
N ASP A 229 -10.56 -38.52 18.95
CA ASP A 229 -10.45 -39.81 19.60
C ASP A 229 -11.28 -40.82 18.82
N GLY A 230 -10.61 -41.91 18.43
CA GLY A 230 -11.21 -42.98 17.66
C GLY A 230 -12.33 -43.64 18.44
N LEU A 231 -13.48 -43.73 17.83
CA LEU A 231 -14.52 -44.68 18.21
C LEU A 231 -14.06 -46.11 17.81
N GLU A 232 -13.51 -46.82 18.76
CA GLU A 232 -13.44 -48.28 18.68
C GLU A 232 -14.86 -48.85 18.57
N LYS A 233 -15.13 -49.52 17.47
CA LYS A 233 -16.33 -50.38 17.37
C LYS A 233 -16.16 -51.56 18.25
N CYS A 234 -16.94 -51.66 19.33
CA CYS A 234 -17.23 -52.91 19.99
C CYS A 234 -18.08 -53.76 19.08
N GLU A 235 -17.55 -54.83 18.54
CA GLU A 235 -18.31 -55.97 18.04
C GLU A 235 -18.78 -56.81 19.21
N GLU A 236 -20.09 -56.84 19.44
CA GLU A 236 -20.71 -57.86 20.32
C GLU A 236 -21.11 -59.08 19.48
N LYS A 237 -20.78 -60.19 20.05
CA LYS A 237 -21.17 -61.55 19.59
C LYS A 237 -22.66 -61.80 19.75
#